data_c44a6b81db8a4c3fea539e9d824d99ea
#
_entry.id   c44a6b81db8a4c3fea539e9d824d99ea
#
_cell.length_a   1.000
_cell.length_b   1.000
_cell.length_c   1.000
_cell.angle_alpha   90.00
_cell.angle_beta   90.00
_cell.angle_gamma   90.00
#
_symmetry.space_group_name_H-M   'P 1'
#
loop_
_entity.id
_entity.type
_entity.pdbx_description
1 polymer ?
#
loop_
_entity_poly.entity_id
_entity_poly.type
_entity_poly.pdbx_seq_one_letter_code
_entity_poly.pdbx_strand_id
1 'polypeptide(L)'
;MYEKTIEPVAIMHTGFGEKFGIPRQSGLVPEAAGQIIFEPKYQNPDALRGIEEFTHLWIIWGFSENKVEKFTPLVTPPRLGGREKRGVFATRSPFRPNGMGLSSVRLDKIEYKSSKGPIIHVSGVDMLDGTPIYDIKPYLAYSDSHPEASEGFAAEHRWDTVHVIWRDEALKSCMDEGTRITVEHILAQDPRAAYNKARDYIYGMRYGKFDIRFVADSHAGTIEIADVVECIDGIIKVK
;
A
#
# COMPACT_ATOMS: atom_id res chain seq x y z
N MET A 1 -10.83 -9.06 32.30
CA MET A 1 -10.14 -8.66 31.06
C MET A 1 -11.22 -8.16 30.11
N TYR A 2 -11.04 -6.94 29.56
CA TYR A 2 -12.04 -6.42 28.60
C TYR A 2 -11.70 -6.97 27.21
N GLU A 3 -12.64 -7.67 26.60
CA GLU A 3 -12.54 -8.23 25.25
C GLU A 3 -13.70 -7.68 24.42
N LYS A 4 -13.40 -7.27 23.17
CA LYS A 4 -14.41 -6.79 22.23
C LYS A 4 -14.14 -7.43 20.86
N THR A 5 -15.15 -8.07 20.33
CA THR A 5 -15.15 -8.52 18.91
C THR A 5 -15.38 -7.32 18.01
N ILE A 6 -14.56 -7.15 16.99
CA ILE A 6 -14.71 -6.16 15.92
C ILE A 6 -14.98 -6.88 14.61
N GLU A 7 -15.82 -6.29 13.76
CA GLU A 7 -16.14 -6.80 12.42
C GLU A 7 -15.73 -5.76 11.37
N PRO A 8 -15.36 -6.16 10.15
CA PRO A 8 -15.11 -5.22 9.07
C PRO A 8 -16.38 -4.41 8.76
N VAL A 9 -16.21 -3.11 8.56
CA VAL A 9 -17.29 -2.21 8.08
C VAL A 9 -17.24 -2.06 6.56
N ALA A 10 -16.07 -2.30 5.97
CA ALA A 10 -15.83 -2.19 4.54
C ALA A 10 -14.61 -3.03 4.13
N ILE A 11 -14.44 -3.19 2.82
CA ILE A 11 -13.26 -3.81 2.19
C ILE A 11 -12.57 -2.77 1.33
N MET A 12 -11.25 -2.71 1.42
CA MET A 12 -10.40 -1.94 0.51
C MET A 12 -10.13 -2.73 -0.75
N HIS A 13 -10.41 -2.13 -1.91
CA HIS A 13 -10.02 -2.67 -3.22
C HIS A 13 -8.94 -1.79 -3.83
N THR A 14 -7.84 -2.42 -4.27
CA THR A 14 -6.66 -1.74 -4.81
C THR A 14 -6.10 -2.48 -6.02
N GLY A 15 -5.11 -1.90 -6.69
CA GLY A 15 -4.32 -2.58 -7.72
C GLY A 15 -3.30 -3.57 -7.16
N PHE A 16 -3.12 -3.66 -5.84
CA PHE A 16 -2.12 -4.53 -5.22
C PHE A 16 -2.68 -5.93 -4.94
N GLY A 17 -2.57 -6.83 -5.93
CA GLY A 17 -3.01 -8.23 -5.79
C GLY A 17 -2.04 -9.11 -5.00
N GLU A 18 -0.85 -8.62 -4.66
CA GLU A 18 0.16 -9.31 -3.88
C GLU A 18 0.94 -8.34 -2.98
N LYS A 19 1.68 -8.87 -1.99
CA LYS A 19 2.42 -8.04 -1.03
C LYS A 19 3.61 -7.29 -1.65
N PHE A 20 4.20 -7.86 -2.70
CA PHE A 20 5.34 -7.24 -3.36
C PHE A 20 4.89 -6.04 -4.18
N GLY A 21 5.53 -4.90 -3.98
CA GLY A 21 5.15 -3.64 -4.62
C GLY A 21 4.21 -2.75 -3.80
N ILE A 22 3.59 -3.25 -2.72
CA ILE A 22 2.81 -2.37 -1.84
C ILE A 22 3.73 -1.31 -1.24
N PRO A 23 3.36 0.00 -1.31
CA PRO A 23 4.11 1.06 -0.66
C PRO A 23 4.29 0.78 0.84
N ARG A 24 5.48 1.05 1.38
CA ARG A 24 5.79 0.75 2.79
C ARG A 24 5.00 1.58 3.78
N GLN A 25 4.47 2.71 3.36
CA GLN A 25 3.59 3.60 4.11
C GLN A 25 2.62 4.29 3.15
N SER A 26 1.46 4.66 3.65
CA SER A 26 0.51 5.49 2.91
C SER A 26 1.12 6.83 2.49
N GLY A 27 0.71 7.33 1.34
CA GLY A 27 1.15 8.60 0.78
C GLY A 27 2.52 8.58 0.10
N LEU A 28 3.33 7.49 0.20
CA LEU A 28 4.61 7.40 -0.52
C LEU A 28 4.44 7.27 -2.03
N VAL A 29 3.32 6.75 -2.48
CA VAL A 29 2.88 6.70 -3.87
C VAL A 29 1.51 7.36 -3.93
N PRO A 30 1.45 8.69 -4.13
CA PRO A 30 0.20 9.45 -4.06
C PRO A 30 -0.86 8.99 -5.06
N GLU A 31 -0.46 8.41 -6.19
CA GLU A 31 -1.34 7.93 -7.25
C GLU A 31 -1.90 6.52 -6.98
N ALA A 32 -1.39 5.81 -5.98
CA ALA A 32 -1.89 4.48 -5.63
C ALA A 32 -3.36 4.56 -5.20
N ALA A 33 -4.26 4.22 -6.12
CA ALA A 33 -5.70 4.36 -5.94
C ALA A 33 -6.31 3.18 -5.19
N GLY A 34 -7.37 3.47 -4.44
CA GLY A 34 -8.19 2.47 -3.77
C GLY A 34 -9.68 2.83 -3.77
N GLN A 35 -10.51 1.81 -3.60
CA GLN A 35 -11.94 1.93 -3.43
C GLN A 35 -12.34 1.28 -2.11
N ILE A 36 -13.04 1.99 -1.27
CA ILE A 36 -13.63 1.48 -0.04
C ILE A 36 -15.08 1.12 -0.33
N ILE A 37 -15.38 -0.17 -0.32
CA ILE A 37 -16.72 -0.72 -0.54
C ILE A 37 -17.24 -1.23 0.79
N PHE A 38 -18.36 -0.66 1.24
CA PHE A 38 -18.95 -1.03 2.53
C PHE A 38 -19.61 -2.40 2.48
N GLU A 39 -19.52 -3.11 3.60
CA GLU A 39 -20.30 -4.31 3.82
C GLU A 39 -21.81 -3.98 3.78
N PRO A 40 -22.69 -4.88 3.31
CA PRO A 40 -24.11 -4.60 3.10
C PRO A 40 -24.82 -3.96 4.30
N LYS A 41 -24.44 -4.33 5.50
CA LYS A 41 -24.96 -3.79 6.77
C LYS A 41 -24.66 -2.31 6.97
N TYR A 42 -23.61 -1.79 6.33
CA TYR A 42 -23.10 -0.43 6.54
C TYR A 42 -23.25 0.48 5.30
N GLN A 43 -23.99 0.05 4.28
CA GLN A 43 -24.18 0.78 3.01
C GLN A 43 -25.17 1.96 3.10
N ASN A 44 -25.41 2.49 4.30
CA ASN A 44 -26.30 3.65 4.46
C ASN A 44 -25.53 4.94 4.11
N PRO A 45 -25.96 5.71 3.08
CA PRO A 45 -25.29 6.95 2.69
C PRO A 45 -25.34 8.04 3.78
N ASP A 46 -26.27 7.99 4.72
CA ASP A 46 -26.31 8.94 5.84
C ASP A 46 -25.08 8.83 6.75
N ALA A 47 -24.43 7.66 6.81
CA ALA A 47 -23.21 7.47 7.56
C ALA A 47 -22.01 8.26 6.98
N LEU A 48 -22.12 8.71 5.72
CA LEU A 48 -21.08 9.47 5.02
C LEU A 48 -21.38 10.97 4.93
N ARG A 49 -22.51 11.42 5.49
CA ARG A 49 -22.94 12.82 5.39
C ARG A 49 -21.87 13.76 5.97
N GLY A 50 -21.32 14.65 5.15
CA GLY A 50 -20.30 15.63 5.53
C GLY A 50 -18.86 15.12 5.44
N ILE A 51 -18.62 13.85 5.08
CA ILE A 51 -17.25 13.33 4.92
C ILE A 51 -16.52 13.98 3.74
N GLU A 52 -17.24 14.43 2.73
CA GLU A 52 -16.74 15.15 1.54
C GLU A 52 -16.10 16.51 1.86
N GLU A 53 -16.32 17.04 3.06
CA GLU A 53 -15.68 18.28 3.52
C GLU A 53 -14.20 18.06 3.91
N PHE A 54 -13.77 16.81 4.02
CA PHE A 54 -12.41 16.44 4.41
C PHE A 54 -11.58 16.00 3.21
N THR A 55 -10.31 16.34 3.20
CA THR A 55 -9.37 15.96 2.15
C THR A 55 -8.65 14.64 2.42
N HIS A 56 -8.55 14.25 3.69
CA HIS A 56 -7.85 13.03 4.11
C HIS A 56 -8.67 12.27 5.16
N LEU A 57 -8.49 10.96 5.17
CA LEU A 57 -9.12 10.04 6.09
C LEU A 57 -8.09 9.15 6.77
N TRP A 58 -8.29 8.88 8.05
CA TRP A 58 -7.68 7.76 8.75
C TRP A 58 -8.45 6.48 8.45
N ILE A 59 -7.74 5.45 8.04
CA ILE A 59 -8.27 4.10 7.84
C ILE A 59 -7.68 3.18 8.89
N ILE A 60 -8.53 2.55 9.71
CA ILE A 60 -8.15 1.48 10.65
C ILE A 60 -8.50 0.15 9.98
N TRP A 61 -7.49 -0.68 9.75
CA TRP A 61 -7.62 -1.88 8.93
C TRP A 61 -6.85 -3.07 9.50
N GLY A 62 -7.05 -4.26 8.95
CA GLY A 62 -6.43 -5.49 9.40
C GLY A 62 -5.45 -6.09 8.41
N PHE A 63 -4.31 -6.59 8.92
CA PHE A 63 -3.36 -7.38 8.13
C PHE A 63 -3.93 -8.78 7.87
N SER A 64 -4.69 -8.95 6.77
CA SER A 64 -5.43 -10.17 6.44
C SER A 64 -4.51 -11.37 6.15
N GLU A 65 -3.34 -11.11 5.57
CA GLU A 65 -2.39 -12.14 5.12
C GLU A 65 -1.31 -12.50 6.15
N ASN A 66 -1.35 -11.93 7.35
CA ASN A 66 -0.35 -12.16 8.39
C ASN A 66 -1.00 -12.84 9.60
N LYS A 67 -0.95 -14.18 9.62
CA LYS A 67 -1.38 -14.95 10.81
C LYS A 67 -0.32 -14.87 11.88
N VAL A 68 -0.62 -14.23 13.00
CA VAL A 68 0.23 -14.19 14.19
C VAL A 68 -0.29 -15.23 15.17
N GLU A 69 0.30 -16.42 15.14
CA GLU A 69 -0.09 -17.52 16.06
C GLU A 69 0.42 -17.30 17.49
N LYS A 70 1.58 -16.64 17.62
CA LYS A 70 2.22 -16.40 18.91
C LYS A 70 2.81 -15.00 18.96
N PHE A 71 2.57 -14.29 20.06
CA PHE A 71 3.18 -12.99 20.29
C PHE A 71 4.70 -13.08 20.32
N THR A 72 5.37 -12.29 19.50
CA THR A 72 6.81 -12.12 19.49
C THR A 72 7.13 -10.66 19.82
N PRO A 73 7.82 -10.36 20.92
CA PRO A 73 8.06 -9.00 21.36
C PRO A 73 9.06 -8.24 20.47
N LEU A 74 9.90 -8.97 19.74
CA LEU A 74 10.93 -8.39 18.87
C LEU A 74 10.68 -8.73 17.40
N VAL A 75 10.87 -7.76 16.55
CA VAL A 75 10.81 -7.89 15.08
C VAL A 75 12.09 -7.35 14.47
N THR A 76 12.35 -7.71 13.22
CA THR A 76 13.54 -7.29 12.48
C THR A 76 13.12 -6.36 11.35
N PRO A 77 13.17 -5.01 11.54
CA PRO A 77 12.76 -4.07 10.51
C PRO A 77 13.65 -4.20 9.27
N PRO A 78 13.08 -4.26 8.05
CA PRO A 78 13.86 -4.33 6.81
C PRO A 78 14.84 -3.15 6.64
N ARG A 79 14.48 -1.97 7.14
CA ARG A 79 15.32 -0.77 7.10
C ARG A 79 16.65 -0.92 7.85
N LEU A 80 16.71 -1.80 8.84
CA LEU A 80 17.92 -2.09 9.62
C LEU A 80 18.73 -3.26 9.01
N GLY A 81 18.56 -3.52 7.71
CA GLY A 81 19.31 -4.55 6.97
C GLY A 81 18.99 -5.98 7.41
N GLY A 82 17.88 -6.20 8.10
CA GLY A 82 17.46 -7.53 8.55
C GLY A 82 18.28 -8.13 9.68
N ARG A 83 19.13 -7.34 10.37
CA ARG A 83 20.04 -7.83 11.42
C ARG A 83 19.68 -7.32 12.81
N GLU A 84 19.23 -6.09 12.90
CA GLU A 84 18.92 -5.45 14.18
C GLU A 84 17.47 -5.67 14.57
N LYS A 85 17.24 -6.08 15.81
CA LYS A 85 15.89 -6.29 16.35
C LYS A 85 15.38 -5.04 17.06
N ARG A 86 14.08 -4.79 16.93
CA ARG A 86 13.36 -3.72 17.64
C ARG A 86 12.11 -4.29 18.32
N GLY A 87 11.68 -3.65 19.40
CA GLY A 87 10.38 -3.96 20.00
C GLY A 87 9.25 -3.76 19.00
N VAL A 88 8.30 -4.67 18.93
CA VAL A 88 7.19 -4.62 17.96
C VAL A 88 6.43 -3.31 18.03
N PHE A 89 6.25 -2.74 19.23
CA PHE A 89 5.56 -1.45 19.44
C PHE A 89 6.39 -0.22 19.07
N ALA A 90 7.72 -0.38 18.89
CA ALA A 90 8.58 0.65 18.33
C ALA A 90 8.63 0.60 16.79
N THR A 91 7.80 -0.21 16.14
CA THR A 91 7.75 -0.40 14.70
C THR A 91 6.32 -0.37 14.16
N ARG A 92 6.18 -0.30 12.85
CA ARG A 92 4.91 -0.49 12.14
C ARG A 92 4.79 -1.88 11.49
N SER A 93 5.46 -2.88 12.11
CA SER A 93 5.43 -4.27 11.65
C SER A 93 4.00 -4.85 11.66
N PRO A 94 3.62 -5.65 10.66
CA PRO A 94 2.35 -6.38 10.66
C PRO A 94 2.29 -7.50 11.71
N PHE A 95 3.44 -7.96 12.23
CA PHE A 95 3.54 -9.01 13.26
C PHE A 95 3.28 -8.47 14.66
N ARG A 96 2.14 -7.80 14.84
CA ARG A 96 1.71 -7.19 16.10
C ARG A 96 0.47 -7.90 16.69
N PRO A 97 0.24 -7.81 18.01
CA PRO A 97 -0.76 -8.66 18.69
C PRO A 97 -2.14 -8.67 18.07
N ASN A 98 -2.65 -7.52 17.63
CA ASN A 98 -3.99 -7.43 17.06
C ASN A 98 -4.00 -7.31 15.54
N GLY A 99 -2.83 -7.35 14.88
CA GLY A 99 -2.74 -7.28 13.44
C GLY A 99 -3.42 -6.06 12.79
N MET A 100 -3.45 -4.92 13.50
CA MET A 100 -4.12 -3.71 13.02
C MET A 100 -3.14 -2.75 12.38
N GLY A 101 -3.54 -2.16 11.25
CA GLY A 101 -2.88 -1.05 10.56
C GLY A 101 -3.64 0.26 10.73
N LEU A 102 -2.94 1.37 10.53
CA LEU A 102 -3.47 2.72 10.50
C LEU A 102 -2.80 3.47 9.36
N SER A 103 -3.59 3.96 8.41
CA SER A 103 -3.10 4.68 7.24
C SER A 103 -3.90 5.96 7.02
N SER A 104 -3.22 7.04 6.71
CA SER A 104 -3.85 8.26 6.23
C SER A 104 -3.88 8.23 4.70
N VAL A 105 -5.06 8.38 4.11
CA VAL A 105 -5.27 8.36 2.65
C VAL A 105 -5.97 9.63 2.21
N ARG A 106 -5.75 10.06 0.96
CA ARG A 106 -6.48 11.19 0.40
C ARG A 106 -7.87 10.74 -0.02
N LEU A 107 -8.90 11.52 0.30
CA LEU A 107 -10.24 11.37 -0.22
C LEU A 107 -10.31 12.02 -1.61
N ASP A 108 -10.59 11.24 -2.65
CA ASP A 108 -10.69 11.75 -4.01
C ASP A 108 -12.13 12.08 -4.38
N LYS A 109 -13.07 11.17 -4.14
CA LYS A 109 -14.50 11.36 -4.40
C LYS A 109 -15.35 10.32 -3.69
N ILE A 110 -16.65 10.56 -3.62
CA ILE A 110 -17.65 9.61 -3.16
C ILE A 110 -18.63 9.34 -4.30
N GLU A 111 -18.85 8.08 -4.58
CA GLU A 111 -19.86 7.60 -5.51
C GLU A 111 -21.06 7.08 -4.71
N TYR A 112 -22.09 7.92 -4.56
CA TYR A 112 -23.29 7.59 -3.76
C TYR A 112 -24.22 6.60 -4.45
N LYS A 113 -24.21 6.53 -5.78
CA LYS A 113 -25.14 5.72 -6.59
C LYS A 113 -24.39 4.62 -7.32
N SER A 114 -24.11 3.54 -6.63
CA SER A 114 -23.61 2.30 -7.23
C SER A 114 -24.47 1.12 -6.85
N SER A 115 -24.35 0.00 -7.57
CA SER A 115 -25.02 -1.26 -7.23
C SER A 115 -24.50 -1.89 -5.93
N LYS A 116 -23.37 -1.40 -5.42
CA LYS A 116 -22.70 -1.86 -4.19
C LYS A 116 -22.88 -0.88 -3.02
N GLY A 117 -23.87 0.03 -3.11
CA GLY A 117 -24.02 1.14 -2.15
C GLY A 117 -22.99 2.25 -2.39
N PRO A 118 -22.79 3.17 -1.43
CA PRO A 118 -21.81 4.23 -1.56
C PRO A 118 -20.39 3.67 -1.60
N ILE A 119 -19.56 4.22 -2.48
CA ILE A 119 -18.12 3.85 -2.60
C ILE A 119 -17.29 5.10 -2.33
N ILE A 120 -16.30 4.99 -1.45
CA ILE A 120 -15.30 6.04 -1.26
C ILE A 120 -14.08 5.73 -2.12
N HIS A 121 -13.70 6.64 -3.01
CA HIS A 121 -12.48 6.57 -3.79
C HIS A 121 -11.39 7.33 -3.06
N VAL A 122 -10.23 6.69 -2.90
CA VAL A 122 -9.08 7.23 -2.17
C VAL A 122 -7.79 7.02 -2.94
N SER A 123 -6.77 7.79 -2.60
CA SER A 123 -5.42 7.62 -3.16
C SER A 123 -4.35 7.71 -2.07
N GLY A 124 -3.13 7.26 -2.42
CA GLY A 124 -2.03 7.12 -1.47
C GLY A 124 -2.16 5.87 -0.59
N VAL A 125 -2.80 4.81 -1.08
CA VAL A 125 -3.04 3.58 -0.30
C VAL A 125 -1.77 2.71 -0.21
N ASP A 126 -1.66 1.99 0.93
CA ASP A 126 -0.59 1.03 1.25
C ASP A 126 -1.17 -0.33 1.71
N MET A 127 -2.25 -0.74 1.08
CA MET A 127 -3.03 -1.93 1.46
C MET A 127 -3.17 -2.90 0.29
N LEU A 128 -3.14 -4.20 0.62
CA LEU A 128 -3.45 -5.28 -0.30
C LEU A 128 -4.93 -5.21 -0.74
N ASP A 129 -5.23 -5.65 -1.94
CA ASP A 129 -6.61 -5.84 -2.37
C ASP A 129 -7.34 -6.82 -1.43
N GLY A 130 -8.60 -6.52 -1.10
CA GLY A 130 -9.39 -7.32 -0.16
C GLY A 130 -9.08 -7.06 1.32
N THR A 131 -8.31 -6.03 1.67
CA THR A 131 -8.01 -5.69 3.07
C THR A 131 -9.26 -5.26 3.83
N PRO A 132 -9.57 -5.88 4.99
CA PRO A 132 -10.71 -5.50 5.83
C PRO A 132 -10.46 -4.15 6.51
N ILE A 133 -11.46 -3.27 6.45
CA ILE A 133 -11.49 -1.97 7.14
C ILE A 133 -12.42 -2.08 8.34
N TYR A 134 -11.93 -1.66 9.50
CA TYR A 134 -12.68 -1.70 10.77
C TYR A 134 -13.27 -0.35 11.16
N ASP A 135 -12.64 0.76 10.75
CA ASP A 135 -13.15 2.11 11.02
C ASP A 135 -12.57 3.13 10.05
N ILE A 136 -13.29 4.22 9.85
CA ILE A 136 -12.89 5.36 9.03
C ILE A 136 -13.13 6.62 9.84
N LYS A 137 -12.13 7.50 9.89
CA LYS A 137 -12.24 8.81 10.59
C LYS A 137 -11.70 9.93 9.72
N PRO A 138 -12.23 11.14 9.82
CA PRO A 138 -11.60 12.31 9.23
C PRO A 138 -10.20 12.54 9.81
N TYR A 139 -9.27 12.96 8.95
CA TYR A 139 -7.97 13.48 9.37
C TYR A 139 -8.11 14.96 9.71
N LEU A 140 -7.66 15.36 10.89
CA LEU A 140 -7.73 16.72 11.40
C LEU A 140 -6.32 17.31 11.55
N ALA A 141 -5.88 18.11 10.58
CA ALA A 141 -4.51 18.61 10.53
C ALA A 141 -4.06 19.32 11.82
N TYR A 142 -4.96 20.06 12.48
CA TYR A 142 -4.65 20.77 13.72
C TYR A 142 -4.38 19.85 14.93
N SER A 143 -4.84 18.60 14.87
CA SER A 143 -4.71 17.60 15.93
C SER A 143 -3.76 16.48 15.58
N ASP A 144 -3.76 16.04 14.30
CA ASP A 144 -3.09 14.82 13.86
C ASP A 144 -1.68 15.08 13.31
N SER A 145 -1.38 16.35 12.94
CA SER A 145 -0.07 16.71 12.38
C SER A 145 0.89 17.13 13.47
N HIS A 146 2.04 16.46 13.52
CA HIS A 146 3.15 16.76 14.45
C HIS A 146 4.46 16.93 13.66
N PRO A 147 4.66 18.09 12.98
CA PRO A 147 5.86 18.30 12.15
C PRO A 147 7.19 18.19 12.93
N GLU A 148 7.15 18.44 14.24
CA GLU A 148 8.28 18.36 15.17
C GLU A 148 8.56 16.94 15.70
N ALA A 149 7.73 15.96 15.32
CA ALA A 149 7.86 14.61 15.86
C ALA A 149 9.17 13.94 15.44
N SER A 150 9.86 13.31 16.39
CA SER A 150 11.04 12.48 16.11
C SER A 150 10.66 11.18 15.43
N GLU A 151 11.36 10.83 14.37
CA GLU A 151 11.13 9.59 13.60
C GLU A 151 11.92 8.38 14.14
N GLY A 152 12.71 8.57 15.21
CA GLY A 152 13.56 7.52 15.79
C GLY A 152 14.52 6.92 14.74
N PHE A 153 14.68 5.59 14.75
CA PHE A 153 15.57 4.91 13.80
C PHE A 153 15.18 5.08 12.32
N ALA A 154 13.96 5.52 12.03
CA ALA A 154 13.51 5.71 10.66
C ALA A 154 14.13 6.96 10.02
N ALA A 155 14.52 7.97 10.82
CA ALA A 155 15.17 9.19 10.33
C ALA A 155 16.51 8.91 9.64
N GLU A 156 17.32 8.02 10.24
CA GLU A 156 18.66 7.66 9.73
C GLU A 156 18.61 6.66 8.58
N HIS A 157 17.47 6.03 8.36
CA HIS A 157 17.28 4.96 7.38
C HIS A 157 16.11 5.27 6.42
N ARG A 158 15.96 6.53 6.01
CA ARG A 158 15.03 6.87 4.93
C ARG A 158 15.48 6.17 3.65
N TRP A 159 14.51 5.67 2.92
CA TRP A 159 14.79 5.09 1.60
C TRP A 159 14.90 6.22 0.59
N ASP A 160 16.05 6.27 -0.10
CA ASP A 160 16.16 7.10 -1.28
C ASP A 160 15.35 6.49 -2.42
N THR A 161 14.76 7.34 -3.23
CA THR A 161 14.11 6.89 -4.46
C THR A 161 15.19 6.54 -5.49
N VAL A 162 14.89 5.52 -6.31
CA VAL A 162 15.75 5.12 -7.43
C VAL A 162 15.18 5.64 -8.75
N HIS A 163 16.03 5.79 -9.75
CA HIS A 163 15.59 6.18 -11.09
C HIS A 163 14.95 4.99 -11.81
N VAL A 164 13.74 5.20 -12.33
CA VAL A 164 13.04 4.22 -13.14
C VAL A 164 13.22 4.56 -14.60
N ILE A 165 13.71 3.59 -15.37
CA ILE A 165 13.90 3.71 -16.82
C ILE A 165 13.15 2.59 -17.53
N TRP A 166 12.78 2.83 -18.77
CA TRP A 166 12.12 1.86 -19.62
C TRP A 166 13.11 1.34 -20.64
N ARG A 167 13.24 0.01 -20.76
CA ARG A 167 14.09 -0.63 -21.76
C ARG A 167 13.66 -0.26 -23.17
N ASP A 168 12.36 -0.19 -23.39
CA ASP A 168 11.74 0.20 -24.66
C ASP A 168 10.57 1.15 -24.38
N GLU A 169 10.57 2.31 -25.04
CA GLU A 169 9.50 3.31 -24.93
C GLU A 169 8.13 2.75 -25.39
N ALA A 170 8.11 1.76 -26.27
CA ALA A 170 6.89 1.10 -26.69
C ALA A 170 6.15 0.40 -25.55
N LEU A 171 6.84 -0.04 -24.49
CA LEU A 171 6.22 -0.67 -23.31
C LEU A 171 5.32 0.30 -22.55
N LYS A 172 5.56 1.61 -22.64
CA LYS A 172 4.71 2.62 -22.00
C LYS A 172 3.29 2.63 -22.56
N SER A 173 3.12 2.24 -23.82
CA SER A 173 1.82 2.17 -24.45
C SER A 173 0.96 0.96 -24.04
N CYS A 174 1.54 0.01 -23.28
CA CYS A 174 0.82 -1.18 -22.80
C CYS A 174 -0.21 -0.83 -21.70
N MET A 175 -0.08 0.32 -21.06
CA MET A 175 -0.96 0.76 -19.97
C MET A 175 -1.36 2.23 -20.13
N ASP A 176 -2.46 2.63 -19.50
CA ASP A 176 -2.86 4.02 -19.44
C ASP A 176 -1.87 4.86 -18.62
N GLU A 177 -1.89 6.19 -18.82
CA GLU A 177 -0.95 7.11 -18.19
C GLU A 177 -1.00 7.06 -16.65
N GLY A 178 -2.19 6.98 -16.07
CA GLY A 178 -2.34 6.93 -14.61
C GLY A 178 -1.72 5.68 -14.00
N THR A 179 -1.99 4.52 -14.60
CA THR A 179 -1.38 3.24 -14.22
C THR A 179 0.14 3.29 -14.39
N ARG A 180 0.64 3.85 -15.50
CA ARG A 180 2.06 3.98 -15.77
C ARG A 180 2.77 4.81 -14.70
N ILE A 181 2.24 5.99 -14.38
CA ILE A 181 2.81 6.87 -13.35
C ILE A 181 2.83 6.15 -11.99
N THR A 182 1.75 5.47 -11.64
CA THR A 182 1.67 4.71 -10.40
C THR A 182 2.75 3.63 -10.34
N VAL A 183 2.93 2.84 -11.40
CA VAL A 183 3.96 1.79 -11.51
C VAL A 183 5.37 2.39 -11.38
N GLU A 184 5.67 3.48 -12.09
CA GLU A 184 6.94 4.18 -12.00
C GLU A 184 7.24 4.64 -10.57
N HIS A 185 6.26 5.23 -9.87
CA HIS A 185 6.42 5.68 -8.49
C HIS A 185 6.56 4.52 -7.50
N ILE A 186 5.85 3.40 -7.70
CA ILE A 186 6.04 2.19 -6.89
C ILE A 186 7.47 1.66 -7.04
N LEU A 187 7.95 1.53 -8.28
CA LEU A 187 9.31 1.04 -8.54
C LEU A 187 10.38 2.02 -8.06
N ALA A 188 10.12 3.33 -8.11
CA ALA A 188 11.01 4.33 -7.56
C ALA A 188 11.23 4.18 -6.04
N GLN A 189 10.29 3.56 -5.31
CA GLN A 189 10.45 3.22 -3.89
C GLN A 189 11.30 1.96 -3.64
N ASP A 190 11.86 1.34 -4.66
CA ASP A 190 12.60 0.07 -4.62
C ASP A 190 11.90 -0.99 -3.75
N PRO A 191 10.93 -1.73 -4.30
CA PRO A 191 10.12 -2.68 -3.54
C PRO A 191 10.91 -3.88 -3.00
N ARG A 192 12.16 -4.07 -3.45
CA ARG A 192 13.00 -5.19 -3.04
C ARG A 192 13.36 -5.11 -1.56
N ALA A 193 13.56 -6.27 -0.95
CA ALA A 193 14.10 -6.34 0.41
C ALA A 193 15.56 -5.85 0.43
N ALA A 194 15.92 -5.04 1.43
CA ALA A 194 17.25 -4.42 1.54
C ALA A 194 18.43 -5.43 1.51
N TYR A 195 18.16 -6.68 1.90
CA TYR A 195 19.15 -7.78 1.92
C TYR A 195 19.15 -8.63 0.64
N ASN A 196 18.21 -8.42 -0.28
CA ASN A 196 18.10 -9.18 -1.52
C ASN A 196 18.46 -8.29 -2.72
N LYS A 197 19.77 -8.04 -2.88
CA LYS A 197 20.32 -7.23 -3.97
C LYS A 197 21.02 -8.11 -5.01
N ALA A 198 20.37 -9.19 -5.46
CA ALA A 198 20.90 -10.02 -6.53
C ALA A 198 21.06 -9.17 -7.80
N ARG A 199 22.25 -9.28 -8.45
CA ARG A 199 22.49 -8.69 -9.77
C ARG A 199 21.85 -9.59 -10.83
N ASP A 200 21.43 -8.99 -11.91
CA ASP A 200 20.92 -9.69 -13.11
C ASP A 200 19.68 -10.58 -12.87
N TYR A 201 18.96 -10.35 -11.74
CA TYR A 201 17.71 -11.04 -11.47
C TYR A 201 16.53 -10.23 -12.00
N ILE A 202 15.64 -10.90 -12.76
CA ILE A 202 14.40 -10.31 -13.24
C ILE A 202 13.34 -10.48 -12.15
N TYR A 203 12.91 -9.37 -11.59
CA TYR A 203 11.81 -9.31 -10.63
C TYR A 203 10.48 -9.16 -11.36
N GLY A 204 9.42 -9.76 -10.84
CA GLY A 204 8.05 -9.53 -11.27
C GLY A 204 7.26 -8.80 -10.17
N MET A 205 6.44 -7.85 -10.56
CA MET A 205 5.53 -7.12 -9.69
C MET A 205 4.16 -7.01 -10.35
N ARG A 206 3.11 -7.38 -9.62
CA ARG A 206 1.74 -7.24 -10.10
C ARG A 206 1.11 -5.94 -9.62
N TYR A 207 0.53 -5.19 -10.56
CA TYR A 207 -0.31 -4.04 -10.27
C TYR A 207 -1.51 -4.02 -11.22
N GLY A 208 -2.73 -4.07 -10.67
CA GLY A 208 -3.95 -4.25 -11.44
C GLY A 208 -3.88 -5.52 -12.28
N LYS A 209 -4.07 -5.36 -13.58
CA LYS A 209 -4.00 -6.47 -14.55
C LYS A 209 -2.61 -6.68 -15.17
N PHE A 210 -1.58 -6.00 -14.70
CA PHE A 210 -0.25 -6.05 -15.29
C PHE A 210 0.74 -6.81 -14.39
N ASP A 211 1.60 -7.63 -15.03
CA ASP A 211 2.84 -8.17 -14.47
C ASP A 211 4.00 -7.35 -15.05
N ILE A 212 4.64 -6.57 -14.20
CA ILE A 212 5.74 -5.67 -14.55
C ILE A 212 7.03 -6.37 -14.22
N ARG A 213 7.85 -6.66 -15.24
CA ARG A 213 9.15 -7.29 -15.09
C ARG A 213 10.25 -6.26 -15.12
N PHE A 214 11.14 -6.28 -14.14
CA PHE A 214 12.19 -5.29 -14.03
C PHE A 214 13.51 -5.87 -13.54
N VAL A 215 14.59 -5.20 -13.87
CA VAL A 215 15.95 -5.44 -13.37
C VAL A 215 16.38 -4.24 -12.56
N ALA A 216 17.12 -4.46 -11.49
CA ALA A 216 17.57 -3.37 -10.64
C ALA A 216 19.09 -3.36 -10.51
N ASP A 217 19.69 -2.21 -10.79
CA ASP A 217 21.11 -1.94 -10.52
C ASP A 217 21.25 -1.07 -9.27
N SER A 218 21.66 -1.73 -8.17
CA SER A 218 21.86 -1.04 -6.89
C SER A 218 23.07 -0.11 -6.87
N HIS A 219 24.04 -0.26 -7.78
CA HIS A 219 25.20 0.63 -7.89
C HIS A 219 24.87 1.90 -8.67
N ALA A 220 24.09 1.76 -9.74
CA ALA A 220 23.60 2.89 -10.52
C ALA A 220 22.41 3.59 -9.86
N GLY A 221 21.77 2.97 -8.86
CA GLY A 221 20.52 3.49 -8.26
C GLY A 221 19.36 3.50 -9.25
N THR A 222 19.27 2.49 -10.13
CA THR A 222 18.28 2.42 -11.19
C THR A 222 17.45 1.13 -11.14
N ILE A 223 16.20 1.24 -11.59
CA ILE A 223 15.34 0.12 -11.94
C ILE A 223 14.95 0.27 -13.41
N GLU A 224 15.24 -0.76 -14.20
CA GLU A 224 14.88 -0.84 -15.61
C GLU A 224 13.65 -1.74 -15.79
N ILE A 225 12.55 -1.20 -16.28
CA ILE A 225 11.37 -1.97 -16.69
C ILE A 225 11.72 -2.68 -17.99
N ALA A 226 11.83 -4.01 -17.90
CA ALA A 226 12.29 -4.87 -18.98
C ALA A 226 11.15 -5.39 -19.85
N ASP A 227 9.97 -5.57 -19.24
CA ASP A 227 8.78 -6.13 -19.92
C ASP A 227 7.50 -5.78 -19.13
N VAL A 228 6.37 -5.72 -19.84
CA VAL A 228 5.03 -5.54 -19.26
C VAL A 228 4.08 -6.52 -19.91
N VAL A 229 3.49 -7.40 -19.13
CA VAL A 229 2.57 -8.44 -19.59
C VAL A 229 1.19 -8.21 -18.99
N GLU A 230 0.16 -8.19 -19.82
CA GLU A 230 -1.22 -8.15 -19.34
C GLU A 230 -1.66 -9.53 -18.86
N CYS A 231 -2.07 -9.64 -17.60
CA CYS A 231 -2.61 -10.84 -17.00
C CYS A 231 -4.13 -10.89 -17.20
N ILE A 232 -4.65 -11.89 -17.88
CA ILE A 232 -6.09 -12.15 -18.00
C ILE A 232 -6.42 -13.31 -17.07
N ASP A 233 -7.35 -13.11 -16.14
CA ASP A 233 -7.83 -14.12 -15.16
C ASP A 233 -6.71 -14.79 -14.34
N GLY A 234 -5.66 -14.04 -13.98
CA GLY A 234 -4.52 -14.55 -13.22
C GLY A 234 -3.54 -15.41 -14.03
N ILE A 235 -3.75 -15.55 -15.33
CA ILE A 235 -2.87 -16.30 -16.25
C ILE A 235 -2.00 -15.30 -17.00
N ILE A 236 -0.68 -15.48 -16.91
CA ILE A 236 0.30 -14.71 -17.68
C ILE A 236 0.21 -15.17 -19.13
N LYS A 237 -0.23 -14.30 -20.04
CA LYS A 237 -0.07 -14.55 -21.48
C LYS A 237 1.36 -14.16 -21.89
N VAL A 238 2.22 -15.13 -22.04
CA VAL A 238 3.51 -14.95 -22.74
C VAL A 238 3.20 -14.89 -24.23
N LYS A 239 3.54 -13.79 -24.90
CA LYS A 239 3.55 -13.69 -26.37
C LYS A 239 4.83 -14.27 -26.92
#